data_087bf6918a0e4be77e8406b3b4267ae2
#
_entry.id   087bf6918a0e4be77e8406b3b4267ae2
#
_cell.length_a   1.000
_cell.length_b   1.000
_cell.length_c   1.000
_cell.angle_alpha   90.00
_cell.angle_beta   90.00
_cell.angle_gamma   90.00
#
_symmetry.space_group_name_H-M   'P 1'
#
loop_
_entity.id
_entity.type
_entity.pdbx_description
1 polymer ?
#
loop_
_entity_poly.entity_id
_entity_poly.type
_entity_poly.pdbx_seq_one_letter_code
_entity_poly.pdbx_strand_id
1 'polypeptide(L)'
;MAASTRIAPHRNRWLRILGVSFVTYVLSYIDRTNIAMAIPAMRTELGISASTIGFATGMFFWGYIVLQIPAGRLASVWSAKRVIFCLLLFWSVVSFSTAYVHTEAELIANRFILGLFEGGVLTCTIVLIRKWFTKAERARANTVFLISIPIAQVIANPVSGLVLQHFGWQMMFVVEAVPGLVWALVWLWAIAETPEEAKWLDPQEKSRLMAELKAEDAQAGPAQGHWIRTLWHPAVLLLALYNFAALMAEWGVTFWIPTVLKETGLSIVTVGFLAALPPAVGAVMMILVAFSSDRLQERKWHMIVCTALSGVFLLMAQLAGHSTIGILVFLTLAVGAFLGRFGPFWALPTEVLPPAVAGVGIGLINGAGNLGGTVGPWFFGQVRDLTGSFTLALTVGGISLIVGSLIAMPIRQRKAS
;
A
#
# COMPACT_ATOMS: atom_id res chain seq x y z
N MET A 1 -5.77 -39.12 21.98
CA MET A 1 -4.69 -38.43 21.25
C MET A 1 -4.92 -38.66 19.76
N ALA A 2 -5.65 -37.80 19.09
CA ALA A 2 -5.84 -37.88 17.64
C ALA A 2 -4.76 -36.96 16.99
N ALA A 3 -3.84 -37.59 16.29
CA ALA A 3 -2.84 -36.91 15.52
C ALA A 3 -3.57 -36.06 14.45
N SER A 4 -3.54 -34.72 14.57
CA SER A 4 -4.00 -33.85 13.54
C SER A 4 -3.03 -33.97 12.35
N THR A 5 -3.41 -34.78 11.38
CA THR A 5 -2.76 -34.78 10.06
C THR A 5 -2.87 -33.35 9.48
N ARG A 6 -1.81 -32.57 9.64
CA ARG A 6 -1.64 -31.30 8.90
C ARG A 6 -1.53 -31.66 7.41
N ILE A 7 -2.68 -31.72 6.74
CA ILE A 7 -2.69 -31.86 5.28
C ILE A 7 -2.09 -30.57 4.71
N ALA A 8 -1.09 -30.72 3.85
CA ALA A 8 -0.46 -29.60 3.15
C ALA A 8 -1.54 -28.73 2.50
N PRO A 9 -1.46 -27.40 2.56
CA PRO A 9 -2.43 -26.52 1.93
C PRO A 9 -2.48 -26.86 0.44
N HIS A 10 -3.68 -27.15 -0.06
CA HIS A 10 -3.86 -27.56 -1.45
C HIS A 10 -3.36 -26.45 -2.36
N ARG A 11 -2.24 -26.70 -3.00
CA ARG A 11 -1.42 -25.77 -3.77
C ARG A 11 -2.20 -24.96 -4.81
N ASN A 12 -3.24 -25.58 -5.41
CA ASN A 12 -4.03 -24.94 -6.46
C ASN A 12 -4.86 -23.73 -5.97
N ARG A 13 -5.46 -23.82 -4.77
CA ARG A 13 -6.25 -22.73 -4.18
C ARG A 13 -5.37 -21.50 -3.89
N TRP A 14 -4.24 -21.71 -3.24
CA TRP A 14 -3.28 -20.65 -2.93
C TRP A 14 -2.73 -20.00 -4.20
N LEU A 15 -2.32 -20.78 -5.19
CA LEU A 15 -1.78 -20.23 -6.42
C LEU A 15 -2.83 -19.50 -7.26
N ARG A 16 -4.05 -20.04 -7.39
CA ARG A 16 -5.08 -19.39 -8.21
C ARG A 16 -5.67 -18.15 -7.55
N ILE A 17 -6.04 -18.22 -6.29
CA ILE A 17 -6.69 -17.09 -5.62
C ILE A 17 -5.65 -16.04 -5.19
N LEU A 18 -4.63 -16.46 -4.42
CA LEU A 18 -3.63 -15.50 -3.94
C LEU A 18 -2.64 -15.10 -5.02
N GLY A 19 -2.16 -16.03 -5.87
CA GLY A 19 -1.22 -15.69 -6.92
C GLY A 19 -1.80 -14.70 -7.93
N VAL A 20 -3.05 -14.90 -8.37
CA VAL A 20 -3.73 -13.97 -9.27
C VAL A 20 -4.02 -12.63 -8.58
N SER A 21 -4.49 -12.65 -7.33
CA SER A 21 -4.70 -11.42 -6.55
C SER A 21 -3.39 -10.67 -6.27
N PHE A 22 -2.30 -11.39 -6.02
CA PHE A 22 -0.97 -10.83 -5.83
C PHE A 22 -0.52 -10.05 -7.07
N VAL A 23 -0.60 -10.65 -8.27
CA VAL A 23 -0.24 -9.96 -9.51
C VAL A 23 -1.16 -8.77 -9.77
N THR A 24 -2.48 -8.91 -9.51
CA THR A 24 -3.42 -7.78 -9.61
C THR A 24 -2.96 -6.60 -8.77
N TYR A 25 -2.51 -6.87 -7.53
CA TYR A 25 -2.09 -5.80 -6.63
C TYR A 25 -0.69 -5.26 -6.96
N VAL A 26 0.19 -6.09 -7.54
CA VAL A 26 1.46 -5.63 -8.13
C VAL A 26 1.18 -4.63 -9.25
N LEU A 27 0.28 -4.93 -10.18
CA LEU A 27 -0.09 -4.04 -11.28
C LEU A 27 -0.68 -2.72 -10.76
N SER A 28 -1.62 -2.79 -9.79
CA SER A 28 -2.16 -1.58 -9.15
C SER A 28 -1.07 -0.72 -8.50
N TYR A 29 -0.11 -1.32 -7.80
CA TYR A 29 0.97 -0.55 -7.17
C TYR A 29 1.97 0.02 -8.17
N ILE A 30 2.20 -0.64 -9.31
CA ILE A 30 2.98 -0.08 -10.43
C ILE A 30 2.31 1.20 -10.92
N ASP A 31 1.02 1.14 -11.28
CA ASP A 31 0.25 2.28 -11.78
C ASP A 31 0.15 3.44 -10.77
N ARG A 32 0.13 3.11 -9.47
CA ARG A 32 0.15 4.10 -8.39
C ARG A 32 1.46 4.86 -8.29
N THR A 33 2.59 4.17 -8.44
CA THR A 33 3.91 4.72 -8.10
C THR A 33 4.75 5.13 -9.31
N ASN A 34 4.40 4.68 -10.52
CA ASN A 34 5.14 4.97 -11.74
C ASN A 34 5.30 6.47 -12.03
N ILE A 35 4.31 7.28 -11.66
CA ILE A 35 4.41 8.74 -11.81
C ILE A 35 5.66 9.32 -11.13
N ALA A 36 6.15 8.72 -10.03
CA ALA A 36 7.35 9.17 -9.34
C ALA A 36 8.57 9.21 -10.27
N MET A 37 8.71 8.22 -11.15
CA MET A 37 9.77 8.18 -12.15
C MET A 37 9.56 9.21 -13.28
N ALA A 38 8.30 9.50 -13.62
CA ALA A 38 7.94 10.46 -14.68
C ALA A 38 8.04 11.94 -14.25
N ILE A 39 7.98 12.25 -12.94
CA ILE A 39 7.95 13.61 -12.41
C ILE A 39 8.99 14.55 -13.06
N PRO A 40 10.29 14.19 -13.15
CA PRO A 40 11.29 15.09 -13.73
C PRO A 40 10.99 15.47 -15.18
N ALA A 41 10.57 14.50 -16.01
CA ALA A 41 10.26 14.72 -17.42
C ALA A 41 8.94 15.47 -17.59
N MET A 42 7.88 15.08 -16.87
CA MET A 42 6.57 15.76 -16.92
C MET A 42 6.65 17.22 -16.49
N ARG A 43 7.41 17.53 -15.43
CA ARG A 43 7.61 18.92 -14.99
C ARG A 43 8.23 19.79 -16.08
N THR A 44 9.23 19.27 -16.77
CA THR A 44 9.91 20.02 -17.83
C THR A 44 9.01 20.20 -19.06
N GLU A 45 8.33 19.14 -19.49
CA GLU A 45 7.53 19.15 -20.72
C GLU A 45 6.20 19.89 -20.55
N LEU A 46 5.51 19.70 -19.44
CA LEU A 46 4.21 20.35 -19.15
C LEU A 46 4.37 21.74 -18.51
N GLY A 47 5.59 22.14 -18.14
CA GLY A 47 5.86 23.43 -17.50
C GLY A 47 5.23 23.60 -16.11
N ILE A 48 4.98 22.48 -15.39
CA ILE A 48 4.28 22.49 -14.10
C ILE A 48 5.25 22.54 -12.91
N SER A 49 4.80 23.17 -11.81
CA SER A 49 5.57 23.28 -10.58
C SER A 49 5.69 21.96 -9.83
N ALA A 50 6.65 21.86 -8.88
CA ALA A 50 6.75 20.69 -8.02
C ALA A 50 5.54 20.58 -7.09
N SER A 51 5.00 21.68 -6.60
CA SER A 51 3.79 21.72 -5.79
C SER A 51 2.57 21.23 -6.54
N THR A 52 2.38 21.63 -7.80
CA THR A 52 1.26 21.18 -8.63
C THR A 52 1.32 19.67 -8.88
N ILE A 53 2.49 19.13 -9.27
CA ILE A 53 2.59 17.68 -9.50
C ILE A 53 2.48 16.89 -8.20
N GLY A 54 3.00 17.42 -7.10
CA GLY A 54 2.81 16.83 -5.77
C GLY A 54 1.34 16.83 -5.34
N PHE A 55 0.60 17.91 -5.62
CA PHE A 55 -0.84 18.00 -5.38
C PHE A 55 -1.62 17.01 -6.25
N ALA A 56 -1.33 16.93 -7.54
CA ALA A 56 -1.95 15.98 -8.44
C ALA A 56 -1.72 14.52 -7.95
N THR A 57 -0.49 14.21 -7.54
CA THR A 57 -0.15 12.90 -6.96
C THR A 57 -0.91 12.63 -5.66
N GLY A 58 -1.09 13.63 -4.81
CA GLY A 58 -1.88 13.55 -3.58
C GLY A 58 -3.37 13.34 -3.84
N MET A 59 -3.92 13.90 -4.94
CA MET A 59 -5.34 13.72 -5.32
C MET A 59 -5.73 12.27 -5.58
N PHE A 60 -4.77 11.41 -5.92
CA PHE A 60 -4.98 9.97 -5.95
C PHE A 60 -5.59 9.43 -4.64
N PHE A 61 -5.08 9.84 -3.50
CA PHE A 61 -5.56 9.35 -2.19
C PHE A 61 -6.96 9.86 -1.85
N TRP A 62 -7.35 11.05 -2.33
CA TRP A 62 -8.74 11.50 -2.24
C TRP A 62 -9.68 10.57 -3.00
N GLY A 63 -9.39 10.28 -4.26
CA GLY A 63 -10.15 9.32 -5.04
C GLY A 63 -10.20 7.94 -4.36
N TYR A 64 -9.06 7.49 -3.84
CA TYR A 64 -8.91 6.20 -3.16
C TYR A 64 -9.85 6.06 -1.95
N ILE A 65 -9.96 7.09 -1.11
CA ILE A 65 -10.83 7.08 0.07
C ILE A 65 -12.32 7.00 -0.33
N VAL A 66 -12.72 7.71 -1.38
CA VAL A 66 -14.12 7.81 -1.81
C VAL A 66 -14.72 6.45 -2.14
N LEU A 67 -14.02 5.62 -2.93
CA LEU A 67 -14.56 4.34 -3.38
C LEU A 67 -14.20 3.16 -2.47
N GLN A 68 -13.27 3.30 -1.54
CA GLN A 68 -12.81 2.21 -0.69
C GLN A 68 -13.93 1.49 0.07
N ILE A 69 -14.81 2.24 0.73
CA ILE A 69 -15.93 1.68 1.51
C ILE A 69 -17.06 1.19 0.59
N PRO A 70 -17.54 1.97 -0.39
CA PRO A 70 -18.57 1.52 -1.33
C PRO A 70 -18.18 0.24 -2.09
N ALA A 71 -16.95 0.16 -2.60
CA ALA A 71 -16.47 -1.01 -3.33
C ALA A 71 -16.41 -2.27 -2.43
N GLY A 72 -15.91 -2.14 -1.20
CA GLY A 72 -15.88 -3.24 -0.24
C GLY A 72 -17.29 -3.76 0.09
N ARG A 73 -18.28 -2.85 0.25
CA ARG A 73 -19.68 -3.24 0.44
C ARG A 73 -20.23 -3.94 -0.80
N LEU A 74 -19.99 -3.39 -1.99
CA LEU A 74 -20.46 -3.97 -3.25
C LEU A 74 -19.84 -5.37 -3.46
N ALA A 75 -18.56 -5.56 -3.15
CA ALA A 75 -17.89 -6.86 -3.20
C ALA A 75 -18.50 -7.89 -2.25
N SER A 76 -19.00 -7.45 -1.09
CA SER A 76 -19.61 -8.34 -0.10
C SER A 76 -21.04 -8.74 -0.45
N VAL A 77 -21.84 -7.81 -1.01
CA VAL A 77 -23.28 -8.05 -1.28
C VAL A 77 -23.57 -8.52 -2.71
N TRP A 78 -22.68 -8.24 -3.65
CA TRP A 78 -22.84 -8.66 -5.05
C TRP A 78 -21.76 -9.67 -5.46
N SER A 79 -20.54 -9.21 -5.77
CA SER A 79 -19.44 -10.10 -6.20
C SER A 79 -18.09 -9.41 -6.10
N ALA A 80 -17.19 -9.97 -5.29
CA ALA A 80 -15.81 -9.49 -5.21
C ALA A 80 -15.08 -9.65 -6.55
N LYS A 81 -15.29 -10.78 -7.25
CA LYS A 81 -14.70 -11.05 -8.57
C LYS A 81 -15.10 -9.98 -9.60
N ARG A 82 -16.40 -9.67 -9.71
CA ARG A 82 -16.89 -8.72 -10.71
C ARG A 82 -16.50 -7.28 -10.38
N VAL A 83 -16.54 -6.90 -9.11
CA VAL A 83 -16.12 -5.57 -8.66
C VAL A 83 -14.64 -5.36 -8.97
N ILE A 84 -13.77 -6.30 -8.59
CA ILE A 84 -12.33 -6.19 -8.87
C ILE A 84 -12.07 -6.16 -10.39
N PHE A 85 -12.79 -6.94 -11.18
CA PHE A 85 -12.68 -6.88 -12.64
C PHE A 85 -13.00 -5.48 -13.18
N CYS A 86 -14.12 -4.89 -12.77
CA CYS A 86 -14.49 -3.53 -13.20
C CYS A 86 -13.43 -2.50 -12.75
N LEU A 87 -12.99 -2.59 -11.50
CA LEU A 87 -11.95 -1.71 -10.98
C LEU A 87 -10.66 -1.84 -11.79
N LEU A 88 -10.20 -3.08 -12.04
CA LEU A 88 -9.00 -3.39 -12.81
C LEU A 88 -9.08 -2.82 -14.24
N LEU A 89 -10.21 -3.02 -14.92
CA LEU A 89 -10.41 -2.51 -16.26
C LEU A 89 -10.38 -0.97 -16.28
N PHE A 90 -11.15 -0.32 -15.40
CA PHE A 90 -11.26 1.12 -15.39
C PHE A 90 -9.97 1.81 -14.97
N TRP A 91 -9.28 1.33 -13.90
CA TRP A 91 -8.01 1.97 -13.54
C TRP A 91 -6.95 1.80 -14.64
N SER A 92 -6.90 0.64 -15.32
CA SER A 92 -5.94 0.43 -16.42
C SER A 92 -6.20 1.37 -17.59
N VAL A 93 -7.49 1.62 -17.94
CA VAL A 93 -7.85 2.63 -18.94
C VAL A 93 -7.44 4.04 -18.50
N VAL A 94 -7.64 4.39 -17.23
CA VAL A 94 -7.24 5.69 -16.70
C VAL A 94 -5.73 5.82 -16.63
N SER A 95 -5.00 4.77 -16.22
CA SER A 95 -3.54 4.74 -16.26
C SER A 95 -3.01 4.96 -17.68
N PHE A 96 -3.59 4.24 -18.66
CA PHE A 96 -3.28 4.45 -20.07
C PHE A 96 -3.54 5.90 -20.53
N SER A 97 -4.67 6.49 -20.12
CA SER A 97 -5.02 7.87 -20.49
C SER A 97 -4.07 8.93 -19.93
N THR A 98 -3.25 8.58 -18.92
CA THR A 98 -2.21 9.49 -18.39
C THR A 98 -1.20 9.89 -19.49
N ALA A 99 -0.97 9.03 -20.48
CA ALA A 99 -0.09 9.32 -21.61
C ALA A 99 -0.54 10.52 -22.46
N TYR A 100 -1.81 10.90 -22.37
CA TYR A 100 -2.44 11.96 -23.18
C TYR A 100 -2.77 13.22 -22.36
N VAL A 101 -2.21 13.35 -21.17
CA VAL A 101 -2.37 14.53 -20.32
C VAL A 101 -1.49 15.67 -20.83
N HIS A 102 -2.08 16.85 -21.04
CA HIS A 102 -1.39 18.05 -21.52
C HIS A 102 -1.49 19.24 -20.57
N THR A 103 -2.39 19.19 -19.59
CA THR A 103 -2.64 20.29 -18.66
C THR A 103 -2.60 19.82 -17.20
N GLU A 104 -2.34 20.76 -16.28
CA GLU A 104 -2.41 20.53 -14.83
C GLU A 104 -3.77 19.97 -14.41
N ALA A 105 -4.85 20.53 -14.92
CA ALA A 105 -6.22 20.11 -14.57
C ALA A 105 -6.50 18.67 -15.01
N GLU A 106 -6.04 18.30 -16.21
CA GLU A 106 -6.16 16.92 -16.69
C GLU A 106 -5.35 15.95 -15.82
N LEU A 107 -4.13 16.32 -15.42
CA LEU A 107 -3.31 15.50 -14.54
C LEU A 107 -4.00 15.28 -13.17
N ILE A 108 -4.50 16.37 -12.57
CA ILE A 108 -5.21 16.32 -11.28
C ILE A 108 -6.44 15.42 -11.37
N ALA A 109 -7.27 15.60 -12.41
CA ALA A 109 -8.46 14.80 -12.64
C ALA A 109 -8.11 13.33 -12.88
N ASN A 110 -7.11 13.06 -13.72
CA ASN A 110 -6.62 11.71 -14.02
C ASN A 110 -6.15 11.00 -12.75
N ARG A 111 -5.35 11.64 -11.90
CA ARG A 111 -4.89 11.06 -10.63
C ARG A 111 -6.02 10.78 -9.65
N PHE A 112 -7.00 11.69 -9.55
CA PHE A 112 -8.19 11.47 -8.73
C PHE A 112 -9.01 10.26 -9.21
N ILE A 113 -9.29 10.18 -10.52
CA ILE A 113 -10.05 9.08 -11.12
C ILE A 113 -9.30 7.75 -11.01
N LEU A 114 -7.96 7.76 -11.19
CA LEU A 114 -7.13 6.59 -10.97
C LEU A 114 -7.27 6.08 -9.53
N GLY A 115 -7.12 6.99 -8.56
CA GLY A 115 -7.30 6.68 -7.14
C GLY A 115 -8.70 6.12 -6.84
N LEU A 116 -9.74 6.70 -7.46
CA LEU A 116 -11.12 6.24 -7.31
C LEU A 116 -11.25 4.76 -7.65
N PHE A 117 -10.75 4.32 -8.80
CA PHE A 117 -10.86 2.92 -9.23
C PHE A 117 -9.88 1.99 -8.52
N GLU A 118 -8.72 2.45 -8.07
CA GLU A 118 -7.80 1.62 -7.27
C GLU A 118 -8.23 1.48 -5.81
N GLY A 119 -8.97 2.43 -5.25
CA GLY A 119 -9.31 2.47 -3.83
C GLY A 119 -10.09 1.26 -3.31
N GLY A 120 -10.86 0.60 -4.18
CA GLY A 120 -11.63 -0.59 -3.83
C GLY A 120 -10.84 -1.90 -3.84
N VAL A 121 -9.68 -1.96 -4.50
CA VAL A 121 -9.00 -3.23 -4.81
C VAL A 121 -8.59 -3.99 -3.55
N LEU A 122 -7.94 -3.32 -2.60
CA LEU A 122 -7.52 -3.92 -1.34
C LEU A 122 -8.72 -4.48 -0.56
N THR A 123 -9.76 -3.67 -0.37
CA THR A 123 -10.94 -4.07 0.41
C THR A 123 -11.70 -5.20 -0.25
N CYS A 124 -11.88 -5.18 -1.56
CA CYS A 124 -12.51 -6.25 -2.32
C CYS A 124 -11.68 -7.54 -2.27
N THR A 125 -10.35 -7.45 -2.33
CA THR A 125 -9.47 -8.62 -2.20
C THR A 125 -9.53 -9.24 -0.80
N ILE A 126 -9.62 -8.43 0.26
CA ILE A 126 -9.84 -8.95 1.62
C ILE A 126 -11.18 -9.70 1.72
N VAL A 127 -12.25 -9.19 1.07
CA VAL A 127 -13.53 -9.89 0.98
C VAL A 127 -13.37 -11.22 0.25
N LEU A 128 -12.63 -11.25 -0.88
CA LEU A 128 -12.36 -12.49 -1.61
C LEU A 128 -11.55 -13.49 -0.76
N ILE A 129 -10.49 -13.03 -0.08
CA ILE A 129 -9.69 -13.86 0.84
C ILE A 129 -10.57 -14.45 1.93
N ARG A 130 -11.52 -13.70 2.50
CA ARG A 130 -12.46 -14.21 3.51
C ARG A 130 -13.34 -15.33 2.97
N LYS A 131 -13.76 -15.28 1.69
CA LYS A 131 -14.57 -16.31 1.03
C LYS A 131 -13.78 -17.60 0.72
N TRP A 132 -12.45 -17.51 0.64
CA TRP A 132 -11.59 -18.59 0.18
C TRP A 132 -10.68 -19.21 1.25
N PHE A 133 -10.47 -18.51 2.37
CA PHE A 133 -9.53 -18.93 3.41
C PHE A 133 -10.18 -18.93 4.78
N THR A 134 -9.92 -20.00 5.54
CA THR A 134 -10.39 -20.14 6.92
C THR A 134 -9.73 -19.10 7.83
N LYS A 135 -10.32 -18.83 8.99
CA LYS A 135 -9.80 -17.86 9.98
C LYS A 135 -8.33 -18.15 10.34
N ALA A 136 -7.95 -19.42 10.42
CA ALA A 136 -6.57 -19.84 10.70
C ALA A 136 -5.59 -19.51 9.56
N GLU A 137 -6.07 -19.44 8.32
CA GLU A 137 -5.25 -19.18 7.14
C GLU A 137 -5.22 -17.70 6.73
N ARG A 138 -6.24 -16.91 7.09
CA ARG A 138 -6.43 -15.51 6.62
C ARG A 138 -5.25 -14.61 6.93
N ALA A 139 -4.65 -14.73 8.11
CA ALA A 139 -3.48 -13.94 8.48
C ALA A 139 -2.31 -14.17 7.50
N ARG A 140 -2.01 -15.45 7.22
CA ARG A 140 -0.97 -15.85 6.27
C ARG A 140 -1.31 -15.41 4.84
N ALA A 141 -2.56 -15.56 4.41
CA ALA A 141 -3.03 -15.16 3.09
C ALA A 141 -2.87 -13.64 2.89
N ASN A 142 -3.28 -12.83 3.87
CA ASN A 142 -3.11 -11.38 3.83
C ASN A 142 -1.63 -10.97 3.81
N THR A 143 -0.77 -11.64 4.58
CA THR A 143 0.68 -11.36 4.55
C THR A 143 1.28 -11.62 3.18
N VAL A 144 0.99 -12.79 2.58
CA VAL A 144 1.44 -13.13 1.22
C VAL A 144 0.94 -12.10 0.20
N PHE A 145 -0.32 -11.68 0.33
CA PHE A 145 -0.89 -10.66 -0.54
C PHE A 145 -0.18 -9.30 -0.41
N LEU A 146 0.08 -8.83 0.81
CA LEU A 146 0.67 -7.51 1.07
C LEU A 146 2.15 -7.39 0.70
N ILE A 147 2.89 -8.50 0.60
CA ILE A 147 4.28 -8.50 0.09
C ILE A 147 4.33 -8.03 -1.38
N SER A 148 3.23 -8.07 -2.13
CA SER A 148 3.12 -7.49 -3.47
C SER A 148 3.49 -6.00 -3.51
N ILE A 149 3.28 -5.24 -2.43
CA ILE A 149 3.56 -3.81 -2.34
C ILE A 149 5.03 -3.47 -2.63
N PRO A 150 5.99 -3.92 -1.80
CA PRO A 150 7.39 -3.63 -2.09
C PRO A 150 7.88 -4.33 -3.37
N ILE A 151 7.38 -5.50 -3.72
CA ILE A 151 7.75 -6.19 -4.97
C ILE A 151 7.34 -5.38 -6.19
N ALA A 152 6.17 -4.75 -6.19
CA ALA A 152 5.73 -3.87 -7.26
C ALA A 152 6.74 -2.73 -7.50
N GLN A 153 7.19 -2.06 -6.46
CA GLN A 153 8.13 -0.96 -6.57
C GLN A 153 9.53 -1.41 -7.02
N VAL A 154 9.98 -2.60 -6.59
CA VAL A 154 11.24 -3.21 -7.03
C VAL A 154 11.22 -3.50 -8.53
N ILE A 155 10.06 -3.88 -9.08
CA ILE A 155 9.90 -4.15 -10.51
C ILE A 155 9.66 -2.85 -11.28
N ALA A 156 8.75 -1.99 -10.78
CA ALA A 156 8.33 -0.78 -11.48
C ALA A 156 9.49 0.17 -11.73
N ASN A 157 10.27 0.51 -10.71
CA ASN A 157 11.29 1.56 -10.85
C ASN A 157 12.32 1.27 -11.95
N PRO A 158 12.95 0.07 -12.07
CA PRO A 158 13.85 -0.23 -13.18
C PRO A 158 13.14 -0.25 -14.53
N VAL A 159 11.94 -0.83 -14.61
CA VAL A 159 11.17 -0.91 -15.87
C VAL A 159 10.79 0.50 -16.33
N SER A 160 10.23 1.32 -15.44
CA SER A 160 9.92 2.73 -15.74
C SER A 160 11.15 3.50 -16.19
N GLY A 161 12.31 3.31 -15.53
CA GLY A 161 13.56 3.95 -15.91
C GLY A 161 14.03 3.59 -17.32
N LEU A 162 13.95 2.31 -17.68
CA LEU A 162 14.29 1.84 -19.03
C LEU A 162 13.34 2.37 -20.10
N VAL A 163 12.04 2.33 -19.86
CA VAL A 163 11.05 2.84 -20.82
C VAL A 163 11.17 4.35 -20.99
N LEU A 164 11.32 5.10 -19.88
CA LEU A 164 11.55 6.55 -19.90
C LEU A 164 12.77 6.96 -20.72
N GLN A 165 13.89 6.22 -20.60
CA GLN A 165 15.13 6.53 -21.33
C GLN A 165 14.95 6.45 -22.85
N HIS A 166 14.14 5.49 -23.34
CA HIS A 166 14.05 5.17 -24.76
C HIS A 166 12.79 5.73 -25.43
N PHE A 167 11.70 5.88 -24.70
CA PHE A 167 10.38 6.16 -25.28
C PHE A 167 9.64 7.35 -24.64
N GLY A 168 10.19 7.95 -23.58
CA GLY A 168 9.54 9.06 -22.87
C GLY A 168 8.47 8.63 -21.87
N TRP A 169 7.92 9.60 -21.12
CA TRP A 169 6.97 9.35 -20.04
C TRP A 169 5.59 8.93 -20.54
N GLN A 170 5.15 9.41 -21.70
CA GLN A 170 3.87 9.03 -22.30
C GLN A 170 3.85 7.51 -22.56
N MET A 171 4.89 7.01 -23.24
CA MET A 171 4.98 5.60 -23.57
C MET A 171 5.19 4.73 -22.32
N MET A 172 5.80 5.25 -21.26
CA MET A 172 5.91 4.55 -19.99
C MET A 172 4.51 4.22 -19.42
N PHE A 173 3.59 5.18 -19.38
CA PHE A 173 2.22 4.93 -18.91
C PHE A 173 1.47 3.96 -19.83
N VAL A 174 1.68 4.03 -21.14
CA VAL A 174 1.09 3.07 -22.10
C VAL A 174 1.58 1.65 -21.82
N VAL A 175 2.90 1.44 -21.74
CA VAL A 175 3.52 0.13 -21.54
C VAL A 175 3.13 -0.50 -20.21
N GLU A 176 3.02 0.30 -19.15
CA GLU A 176 2.70 -0.20 -17.81
C GLU A 176 1.19 -0.42 -17.60
N ALA A 177 0.31 0.28 -18.33
CA ALA A 177 -1.14 0.08 -18.27
C ALA A 177 -1.62 -1.17 -19.06
N VAL A 178 -0.96 -1.49 -20.19
CA VAL A 178 -1.37 -2.61 -21.05
C VAL A 178 -1.41 -3.96 -20.30
N PRO A 179 -0.43 -4.33 -19.47
CA PRO A 179 -0.52 -5.53 -18.64
C PRO A 179 -1.78 -5.61 -17.78
N GLY A 180 -2.26 -4.48 -17.24
CA GLY A 180 -3.50 -4.41 -16.46
C GLY A 180 -4.73 -4.78 -17.30
N LEU A 181 -4.83 -4.25 -18.54
CA LEU A 181 -5.93 -4.58 -19.46
C LEU A 181 -5.94 -6.07 -19.83
N VAL A 182 -4.77 -6.64 -20.13
CA VAL A 182 -4.63 -8.08 -20.40
C VAL A 182 -4.97 -8.90 -19.16
N TRP A 183 -4.49 -8.45 -18.00
CA TRP A 183 -4.72 -9.16 -16.74
C TRP A 183 -6.19 -9.17 -16.31
N ALA A 184 -7.00 -8.19 -16.73
CA ALA A 184 -8.44 -8.20 -16.50
C ALA A 184 -9.11 -9.46 -17.12
N LEU A 185 -8.67 -9.90 -18.29
CA LEU A 185 -9.14 -11.14 -18.91
C LEU A 185 -8.68 -12.37 -18.14
N VAL A 186 -7.41 -12.38 -17.71
CA VAL A 186 -6.86 -13.45 -16.86
C VAL A 186 -7.63 -13.55 -15.54
N TRP A 187 -7.95 -12.41 -14.93
CA TRP A 187 -8.76 -12.34 -13.70
C TRP A 187 -10.11 -13.03 -13.85
N LEU A 188 -10.85 -12.70 -14.90
CA LEU A 188 -12.17 -13.31 -15.15
C LEU A 188 -12.09 -14.82 -15.33
N TRP A 189 -11.05 -15.31 -16.00
CA TRP A 189 -10.86 -16.72 -16.26
C TRP A 189 -10.36 -17.49 -15.04
N ALA A 190 -9.41 -16.94 -14.28
CA ALA A 190 -8.71 -17.65 -13.22
C ALA A 190 -9.47 -17.66 -11.89
N ILE A 191 -10.19 -16.57 -11.56
CA ILE A 191 -10.87 -16.39 -10.28
C ILE A 191 -12.30 -16.95 -10.35
N ALA A 192 -12.64 -17.78 -9.36
CA ALA A 192 -14.02 -18.11 -9.02
C ALA A 192 -14.46 -17.28 -7.80
N GLU A 193 -15.72 -16.88 -7.74
CA GLU A 193 -16.26 -16.03 -6.65
C GLU A 193 -16.22 -16.77 -5.31
N THR A 194 -16.62 -18.04 -5.33
CA THR A 194 -16.70 -18.90 -4.14
C THR A 194 -16.13 -20.29 -4.44
N PRO A 195 -15.81 -21.09 -3.40
CA PRO A 195 -15.40 -22.48 -3.59
C PRO A 195 -16.44 -23.32 -4.34
N GLU A 196 -17.76 -23.02 -4.19
CA GLU A 196 -18.83 -23.72 -4.89
C GLU A 196 -18.69 -23.64 -6.42
N GLU A 197 -18.32 -22.47 -6.93
CA GLU A 197 -18.19 -22.22 -8.37
C GLU A 197 -16.91 -22.81 -8.96
N ALA A 198 -15.93 -23.14 -8.13
CA ALA A 198 -14.61 -23.61 -8.57
C ALA A 198 -14.66 -25.03 -9.11
N LYS A 199 -14.62 -25.19 -10.44
CA LYS A 199 -14.58 -26.49 -11.13
C LYS A 199 -13.21 -27.17 -11.01
N TRP A 200 -12.17 -26.41 -10.70
CA TRP A 200 -10.78 -26.89 -10.57
C TRP A 200 -10.40 -27.35 -9.15
N LEU A 201 -11.30 -27.14 -8.18
CA LEU A 201 -11.10 -27.55 -6.79
C LEU A 201 -11.52 -29.01 -6.61
N ASP A 202 -10.69 -29.78 -5.92
CA ASP A 202 -11.00 -31.17 -5.60
C ASP A 202 -12.31 -31.26 -4.79
N PRO A 203 -13.23 -32.20 -5.13
CA PRO A 203 -14.54 -32.30 -4.47
C PRO A 203 -14.47 -32.51 -2.94
N GLN A 204 -13.46 -33.24 -2.45
CA GLN A 204 -13.30 -33.49 -1.00
C GLN A 204 -12.81 -32.21 -0.30
N GLU A 205 -11.80 -31.52 -0.90
CA GLU A 205 -11.33 -30.23 -0.40
C GLU A 205 -12.46 -29.20 -0.40
N LYS A 206 -13.22 -29.15 -1.49
CA LYS A 206 -14.37 -28.24 -1.63
C LYS A 206 -15.39 -28.43 -0.51
N SER A 207 -15.82 -29.67 -0.29
CA SER A 207 -16.81 -29.98 0.75
C SER A 207 -16.31 -29.64 2.15
N ARG A 208 -15.05 -29.94 2.44
CA ARG A 208 -14.41 -29.62 3.72
C ARG A 208 -14.30 -28.11 3.93
N LEU A 209 -13.75 -27.38 2.95
CA LEU A 209 -13.59 -25.93 3.03
C LEU A 209 -14.92 -25.21 3.24
N MET A 210 -15.95 -25.62 2.50
CA MET A 210 -17.31 -25.06 2.65
C MET A 210 -17.90 -25.32 4.03
N ALA A 211 -17.69 -26.52 4.58
CA ALA A 211 -18.16 -26.85 5.92
C ALA A 211 -17.45 -26.00 7.00
N GLU A 212 -16.13 -25.83 6.88
CA GLU A 212 -15.34 -25.01 7.79
C GLU A 212 -15.75 -23.52 7.72
N LEU A 213 -15.88 -22.94 6.52
CA LEU A 213 -16.32 -21.55 6.33
C LEU A 213 -17.73 -21.30 6.84
N LYS A 214 -18.66 -22.23 6.58
CA LYS A 214 -20.04 -22.15 7.09
C LYS A 214 -20.11 -22.23 8.62
N ALA A 215 -19.28 -23.06 9.22
CA ALA A 215 -19.20 -23.16 10.68
C ALA A 215 -18.64 -21.87 11.30
N GLU A 216 -17.64 -21.23 10.65
CA GLU A 216 -17.11 -19.92 11.08
C GLU A 216 -18.15 -18.80 10.98
N ASP A 217 -18.91 -18.75 9.87
CA ASP A 217 -19.95 -17.72 9.68
C ASP A 217 -21.12 -17.91 10.68
N ALA A 218 -21.46 -19.12 11.03
CA ALA A 218 -22.48 -19.42 12.06
C ALA A 218 -22.06 -18.95 13.48
N GLN A 219 -20.74 -18.93 13.75
CA GLN A 219 -20.18 -18.45 15.02
C GLN A 219 -19.98 -16.92 15.05
N ALA A 220 -19.98 -16.26 13.90
CA ALA A 220 -19.87 -14.82 13.79
C ALA A 220 -21.24 -14.20 14.10
N GLY A 221 -21.44 -13.79 15.36
CA GLY A 221 -22.64 -13.06 15.77
C GLY A 221 -22.76 -11.71 15.04
N PRO A 222 -23.96 -11.07 15.05
CA PRO A 222 -24.16 -9.77 14.41
C PRO A 222 -23.20 -8.74 15.04
N ALA A 223 -22.58 -7.94 14.19
CA ALA A 223 -21.73 -6.83 14.62
C ALA A 223 -22.58 -5.81 15.39
N GLN A 224 -22.65 -5.96 16.71
CA GLN A 224 -23.35 -5.02 17.60
C GLN A 224 -22.32 -4.02 18.15
N GLY A 225 -22.46 -2.77 17.80
CA GLY A 225 -21.63 -1.71 18.35
C GLY A 225 -22.09 -0.32 17.91
N HIS A 226 -22.00 0.66 18.79
CA HIS A 226 -22.23 2.06 18.48
C HIS A 226 -21.00 2.59 17.75
N TRP A 227 -20.97 2.46 16.40
CA TRP A 227 -19.85 2.83 15.55
C TRP A 227 -19.40 4.30 15.75
N ILE A 228 -20.32 5.22 16.08
CA ILE A 228 -20.01 6.63 16.36
C ILE A 228 -19.11 6.76 17.59
N ARG A 229 -19.32 5.97 18.64
CA ARG A 229 -18.45 6.00 19.83
C ARG A 229 -17.04 5.50 19.54
N THR A 230 -16.87 4.63 18.54
CA THR A 230 -15.57 4.16 18.11
C THR A 230 -14.70 5.28 17.55
N LEU A 231 -15.30 6.26 16.86
CA LEU A 231 -14.58 7.39 16.29
C LEU A 231 -13.85 8.21 17.37
N TRP A 232 -14.38 8.26 18.59
CA TRP A 232 -13.83 9.01 19.73
C TRP A 232 -13.01 8.13 20.67
N HIS A 233 -12.76 6.87 20.33
CA HIS A 233 -11.94 6.00 21.18
C HIS A 233 -10.48 6.47 21.16
N PRO A 234 -9.85 6.75 22.34
CA PRO A 234 -8.51 7.35 22.39
C PRO A 234 -7.46 6.59 21.60
N ALA A 235 -7.46 5.25 21.64
CA ALA A 235 -6.51 4.45 20.88
C ALA A 235 -6.72 4.58 19.36
N VAL A 236 -7.97 4.75 18.88
CA VAL A 236 -8.27 4.97 17.45
C VAL A 236 -7.74 6.33 17.02
N LEU A 237 -7.97 7.38 17.81
CA LEU A 237 -7.49 8.73 17.51
C LEU A 237 -5.96 8.80 17.51
N LEU A 238 -5.31 8.19 18.50
CA LEU A 238 -3.84 8.14 18.55
C LEU A 238 -3.24 7.37 17.36
N LEU A 239 -3.82 6.21 17.02
CA LEU A 239 -3.37 5.43 15.86
C LEU A 239 -3.68 6.13 14.53
N ALA A 240 -4.80 6.85 14.42
CA ALA A 240 -5.15 7.64 13.25
C ALA A 240 -4.16 8.80 13.06
N LEU A 241 -3.85 9.55 14.11
CA LEU A 241 -2.88 10.64 14.05
C LEU A 241 -1.46 10.15 13.78
N TYR A 242 -1.07 9.05 14.43
CA TYR A 242 0.17 8.34 14.12
C TYR A 242 0.26 7.96 12.64
N ASN A 243 -0.79 7.33 12.11
CA ASN A 243 -0.77 6.84 10.73
C ASN A 243 -0.82 7.97 9.70
N PHE A 244 -1.52 9.07 10.02
CA PHE A 244 -1.48 10.30 9.23
C PHE A 244 -0.05 10.84 9.11
N ALA A 245 0.63 11.04 10.24
CA ALA A 245 2.00 11.55 10.27
C ALA A 245 2.98 10.61 9.55
N ALA A 246 2.81 9.31 9.75
CA ALA A 246 3.64 8.29 9.13
C ALA A 246 3.45 8.23 7.62
N LEU A 247 2.22 8.19 7.11
CA LEU A 247 1.97 8.11 5.66
C LEU A 247 2.21 9.46 4.94
N MET A 248 2.11 10.60 5.63
CA MET A 248 2.53 11.89 5.08
C MET A 248 4.03 11.87 4.73
N ALA A 249 4.87 11.42 5.63
CA ALA A 249 6.30 11.32 5.39
C ALA A 249 6.63 10.25 4.33
N GLU A 250 6.03 9.06 4.43
CA GLU A 250 6.28 7.96 3.49
C GLU A 250 5.98 8.32 2.06
N TRP A 251 4.75 8.78 1.78
CA TRP A 251 4.34 9.10 0.42
C TRP A 251 5.06 10.34 -0.11
N GLY A 252 5.37 11.31 0.77
CA GLY A 252 6.26 12.41 0.43
C GLY A 252 7.61 11.91 -0.06
N VAL A 253 8.27 11.05 0.69
CA VAL A 253 9.57 10.45 0.33
C VAL A 253 9.45 9.57 -0.92
N THR A 254 8.50 8.63 -0.94
CA THR A 254 8.36 7.65 -2.01
C THR A 254 8.19 8.30 -3.39
N PHE A 255 7.35 9.32 -3.51
CA PHE A 255 7.13 9.99 -4.79
C PHE A 255 8.29 10.89 -5.22
N TRP A 256 9.11 11.37 -4.27
CA TRP A 256 10.19 12.28 -4.60
C TRP A 256 11.59 11.62 -4.64
N ILE A 257 11.76 10.35 -4.18
CA ILE A 257 13.05 9.62 -4.27
C ILE A 257 13.65 9.67 -5.68
N PRO A 258 12.92 9.34 -6.78
CA PRO A 258 13.51 9.37 -8.11
C PRO A 258 13.99 10.76 -8.51
N THR A 259 13.24 11.82 -8.15
CA THR A 259 13.64 13.22 -8.43
C THR A 259 14.89 13.59 -7.63
N VAL A 260 14.94 13.28 -6.34
CA VAL A 260 16.12 13.53 -5.49
C VAL A 260 17.36 12.86 -6.06
N LEU A 261 17.25 11.59 -6.46
CA LEU A 261 18.36 10.87 -7.10
C LEU A 261 18.72 11.44 -8.47
N LYS A 262 17.74 11.87 -9.26
CA LYS A 262 17.98 12.50 -10.56
C LYS A 262 18.74 13.83 -10.44
N GLU A 263 18.46 14.63 -9.42
CA GLU A 263 19.15 15.88 -9.14
C GLU A 263 20.64 15.72 -8.80
N THR A 264 21.09 14.49 -8.42
CA THR A 264 22.53 14.21 -8.27
C THR A 264 23.26 13.96 -9.59
N GLY A 265 22.60 14.14 -10.75
CA GLY A 265 23.21 14.01 -12.08
C GLY A 265 23.17 12.60 -12.68
N LEU A 266 22.52 11.64 -12.03
CA LEU A 266 22.41 10.27 -12.52
C LEU A 266 21.52 10.15 -13.76
N SER A 267 21.78 9.12 -14.60
CA SER A 267 20.88 8.77 -15.68
C SER A 267 19.55 8.24 -15.14
N ILE A 268 18.45 8.42 -15.88
CA ILE A 268 17.13 7.96 -15.42
C ILE A 268 17.06 6.44 -15.24
N VAL A 269 17.82 5.67 -16.02
CA VAL A 269 17.95 4.23 -15.87
C VAL A 269 18.64 3.89 -14.55
N THR A 270 19.76 4.56 -14.24
CA THR A 270 20.46 4.38 -12.97
C THR A 270 19.56 4.74 -11.79
N VAL A 271 18.82 5.83 -11.89
CA VAL A 271 17.82 6.23 -10.89
C VAL A 271 16.79 5.13 -10.67
N GLY A 272 16.26 4.51 -11.74
CA GLY A 272 15.29 3.42 -11.65
C GLY A 272 15.83 2.22 -10.86
N PHE A 273 17.05 1.77 -11.15
CA PHE A 273 17.69 0.67 -10.41
C PHE A 273 17.99 1.03 -8.94
N LEU A 274 18.47 2.24 -8.69
CA LEU A 274 18.78 2.68 -7.33
C LEU A 274 17.51 2.92 -6.50
N ALA A 275 16.45 3.45 -7.10
CA ALA A 275 15.17 3.64 -6.45
C ALA A 275 14.45 2.32 -6.12
N ALA A 276 14.89 1.19 -6.67
CA ALA A 276 14.39 -0.13 -6.31
C ALA A 276 15.02 -0.67 -5.00
N LEU A 277 16.17 -0.15 -4.56
CA LEU A 277 16.86 -0.62 -3.36
C LEU A 277 16.09 -0.35 -2.05
N PRO A 278 15.54 0.86 -1.81
CA PRO A 278 14.75 1.12 -0.60
C PRO A 278 13.58 0.15 -0.40
N PRO A 279 12.67 -0.08 -1.37
CA PRO A 279 11.60 -1.05 -1.21
C PRO A 279 12.09 -2.50 -1.14
N ALA A 280 13.22 -2.86 -1.77
CA ALA A 280 13.79 -4.20 -1.65
C ALA A 280 14.24 -4.50 -0.22
N VAL A 281 14.98 -3.57 0.40
CA VAL A 281 15.35 -3.67 1.83
C VAL A 281 14.10 -3.64 2.69
N GLY A 282 13.12 -2.82 2.34
CA GLY A 282 11.82 -2.75 3.02
C GLY A 282 11.08 -4.07 3.05
N ALA A 283 11.06 -4.81 1.94
CA ALA A 283 10.48 -6.16 1.88
C ALA A 283 11.13 -7.13 2.88
N VAL A 284 12.45 -7.10 2.98
CA VAL A 284 13.21 -7.92 3.94
C VAL A 284 12.88 -7.50 5.37
N MET A 285 12.91 -6.20 5.66
CA MET A 285 12.61 -5.67 7.00
C MET A 285 11.17 -5.94 7.42
N MET A 286 10.21 -5.88 6.50
CA MET A 286 8.80 -6.23 6.75
C MET A 286 8.66 -7.66 7.27
N ILE A 287 9.39 -8.61 6.69
CA ILE A 287 9.38 -10.02 7.10
C ILE A 287 10.09 -10.20 8.45
N LEU A 288 11.30 -9.65 8.60
CA LEU A 288 12.12 -9.82 9.81
C LEU A 288 11.44 -9.21 11.05
N VAL A 289 10.91 -8.00 10.92
CA VAL A 289 10.25 -7.32 12.04
C VAL A 289 8.91 -7.98 12.38
N ALA A 290 8.12 -8.43 11.39
CA ALA A 290 6.91 -9.19 11.65
C ALA A 290 7.22 -10.49 12.41
N PHE A 291 8.24 -11.24 11.98
CA PHE A 291 8.68 -12.45 12.67
C PHE A 291 9.15 -12.18 14.11
N SER A 292 9.93 -11.14 14.32
CA SER A 292 10.40 -10.73 15.65
C SER A 292 9.24 -10.34 16.56
N SER A 293 8.32 -9.53 16.03
CA SER A 293 7.13 -9.06 16.75
C SER A 293 6.19 -10.22 17.11
N ASP A 294 6.03 -11.21 16.22
CA ASP A 294 5.24 -12.42 16.48
C ASP A 294 5.89 -13.30 17.55
N ARG A 295 7.20 -13.48 17.48
CA ARG A 295 7.94 -14.29 18.46
C ARG A 295 7.93 -13.68 19.85
N LEU A 296 8.07 -12.37 19.96
CA LEU A 296 8.09 -11.64 21.25
C LEU A 296 6.69 -11.29 21.75
N GLN A 297 5.63 -11.53 20.94
CA GLN A 297 4.24 -11.12 21.22
C GLN A 297 4.13 -9.63 21.57
N GLU A 298 4.97 -8.81 20.93
CA GLU A 298 5.09 -7.39 21.18
C GLU A 298 4.92 -6.61 19.86
N ARG A 299 3.88 -5.78 19.75
CA ARG A 299 3.53 -5.02 18.54
C ARG A 299 3.92 -3.55 18.65
N LYS A 300 3.60 -2.96 19.79
CA LYS A 300 3.71 -1.52 20.01
C LYS A 300 5.13 -1.02 19.84
N TRP A 301 6.10 -1.63 20.53
CA TRP A 301 7.48 -1.16 20.50
C TRP A 301 8.18 -1.42 19.17
N HIS A 302 7.86 -2.54 18.49
CA HIS A 302 8.36 -2.77 17.13
C HIS A 302 7.88 -1.67 16.18
N MET A 303 6.59 -1.30 16.24
CA MET A 303 6.04 -0.21 15.45
C MET A 303 6.72 1.13 15.78
N ILE A 304 6.82 1.50 17.06
CA ILE A 304 7.39 2.77 17.52
C ILE A 304 8.88 2.89 17.12
N VAL A 305 9.67 1.87 17.41
CA VAL A 305 11.12 1.88 17.12
C VAL A 305 11.37 1.95 15.62
N CYS A 306 10.69 1.15 14.82
CA CYS A 306 10.81 1.20 13.36
C CYS A 306 10.46 2.58 12.80
N THR A 307 9.39 3.22 13.29
CA THR A 307 8.98 4.55 12.83
C THR A 307 9.96 5.63 13.29
N ALA A 308 10.44 5.58 14.52
CA ALA A 308 11.43 6.52 15.02
C ALA A 308 12.78 6.41 14.27
N LEU A 309 13.26 5.18 14.03
CA LEU A 309 14.47 4.94 13.24
C LEU A 309 14.32 5.45 11.81
N SER A 310 13.15 5.23 11.17
CA SER A 310 12.88 5.80 9.87
C SER A 310 13.01 7.33 9.87
N GLY A 311 12.45 8.00 10.88
CA GLY A 311 12.59 9.45 11.05
C GLY A 311 14.03 9.90 11.22
N VAL A 312 14.81 9.20 12.07
CA VAL A 312 16.24 9.49 12.26
C VAL A 312 17.01 9.34 10.95
N PHE A 313 16.78 8.26 10.19
CA PHE A 313 17.47 8.05 8.92
C PHE A 313 17.09 9.10 7.87
N LEU A 314 15.84 9.61 7.86
CA LEU A 314 15.48 10.75 6.99
C LEU A 314 16.25 12.02 7.36
N LEU A 315 16.43 12.30 8.68
CA LEU A 315 17.26 13.42 9.13
C LEU A 315 18.73 13.22 8.76
N MET A 316 19.24 11.99 8.79
CA MET A 316 20.60 11.69 8.37
C MET A 316 20.77 11.81 6.84
N ALA A 317 19.74 11.47 6.05
CA ALA A 317 19.77 11.61 4.61
C ALA A 317 20.03 13.06 4.16
N GLN A 318 19.45 14.04 4.85
CA GLN A 318 19.70 15.45 4.56
C GLN A 318 21.13 15.88 4.92
N LEU A 319 21.74 15.29 5.97
CA LEU A 319 23.11 15.60 6.39
C LEU A 319 24.15 14.99 5.45
N ALA A 320 23.76 14.04 4.61
CA ALA A 320 24.65 13.46 3.58
C ALA A 320 25.07 14.49 2.50
N GLY A 321 24.44 15.67 2.47
CA GLY A 321 24.79 16.78 1.55
C GLY A 321 24.64 16.36 0.08
N HIS A 322 25.72 16.49 -0.71
CA HIS A 322 25.75 16.10 -2.12
C HIS A 322 26.19 14.65 -2.37
N SER A 323 26.41 13.85 -1.35
CA SER A 323 26.83 12.46 -1.50
C SER A 323 25.66 11.59 -1.94
N THR A 324 25.61 11.23 -3.21
CA THR A 324 24.61 10.29 -3.76
C THR A 324 24.55 8.98 -2.98
N ILE A 325 25.70 8.42 -2.60
CA ILE A 325 25.79 7.18 -1.82
C ILE A 325 25.19 7.40 -0.43
N GLY A 326 25.55 8.50 0.24
CA GLY A 326 25.01 8.83 1.57
C GLY A 326 23.49 9.01 1.54
N ILE A 327 22.95 9.77 0.58
CA ILE A 327 21.51 9.96 0.38
C ILE A 327 20.84 8.59 0.16
N LEU A 328 21.35 7.77 -0.75
CA LEU A 328 20.76 6.48 -1.07
C LEU A 328 20.77 5.52 0.13
N VAL A 329 21.88 5.45 0.88
CA VAL A 329 21.99 4.60 2.07
C VAL A 329 20.95 4.99 3.11
N PHE A 330 20.88 6.27 3.47
CA PHE A 330 19.95 6.72 4.50
C PHE A 330 18.49 6.65 4.05
N LEU A 331 18.17 6.94 2.80
CA LEU A 331 16.81 6.73 2.26
C LEU A 331 16.45 5.25 2.26
N THR A 332 17.40 4.36 1.92
CA THR A 332 17.17 2.91 1.96
C THR A 332 16.90 2.42 3.38
N LEU A 333 17.68 2.88 4.36
CA LEU A 333 17.46 2.55 5.77
C LEU A 333 16.13 3.13 6.29
N ALA A 334 15.78 4.35 5.89
CA ALA A 334 14.54 5.00 6.29
C ALA A 334 13.31 4.23 5.77
N VAL A 335 13.27 3.92 4.47
CA VAL A 335 12.16 3.14 3.87
C VAL A 335 12.14 1.72 4.41
N GLY A 336 13.32 1.10 4.61
CA GLY A 336 13.46 -0.21 5.22
C GLY A 336 12.83 -0.27 6.62
N ALA A 337 13.20 0.65 7.48
CA ALA A 337 12.63 0.76 8.83
C ALA A 337 11.11 1.05 8.77
N PHE A 338 10.69 1.95 7.87
CA PHE A 338 9.28 2.29 7.71
C PHE A 338 8.43 1.07 7.34
N LEU A 339 8.83 0.30 6.32
CA LEU A 339 8.08 -0.89 5.89
C LEU A 339 8.12 -1.99 6.96
N GLY A 340 9.19 -2.09 7.77
CA GLY A 340 9.26 -3.00 8.90
C GLY A 340 8.12 -2.84 9.92
N ARG A 341 7.58 -1.62 10.09
CA ARG A 341 6.46 -1.37 11.01
C ARG A 341 5.12 -2.00 10.56
N PHE A 342 4.97 -2.39 9.28
CA PHE A 342 3.67 -2.73 8.68
C PHE A 342 2.97 -3.88 9.39
N GLY A 343 3.67 -5.00 9.65
CA GLY A 343 3.12 -6.14 10.35
C GLY A 343 2.62 -5.79 11.76
N PRO A 344 3.49 -5.29 12.64
CA PRO A 344 3.12 -4.87 13.99
C PRO A 344 2.00 -3.80 14.02
N PHE A 345 2.06 -2.82 13.12
CA PHE A 345 1.07 -1.74 13.07
C PHE A 345 -0.34 -2.26 12.78
N TRP A 346 -0.52 -3.13 11.77
CA TRP A 346 -1.85 -3.63 11.42
C TRP A 346 -2.38 -4.70 12.37
N ALA A 347 -1.50 -5.35 13.16
CA ALA A 347 -1.91 -6.26 14.22
C ALA A 347 -2.40 -5.51 15.47
N LEU A 348 -1.78 -4.38 15.81
CA LEU A 348 -2.05 -3.64 17.05
C LEU A 348 -3.51 -3.21 17.24
N PRO A 349 -4.23 -2.65 16.24
CA PRO A 349 -5.65 -2.28 16.41
C PRO A 349 -6.54 -3.44 16.82
N THR A 350 -6.25 -4.66 16.36
CA THR A 350 -7.05 -5.86 16.69
C THR A 350 -6.82 -6.34 18.12
N GLU A 351 -5.68 -5.99 18.73
CA GLU A 351 -5.34 -6.32 20.11
C GLU A 351 -5.81 -5.26 21.11
N VAL A 352 -5.87 -3.98 20.67
CA VAL A 352 -6.20 -2.83 21.53
C VAL A 352 -7.68 -2.51 21.52
N LEU A 353 -8.35 -2.70 20.38
CA LEU A 353 -9.75 -2.35 20.21
C LEU A 353 -10.68 -3.53 20.53
N PRO A 354 -11.85 -3.28 21.16
CA PRO A 354 -12.88 -4.31 21.28
C PRO A 354 -13.31 -4.86 19.90
N PRO A 355 -13.57 -6.17 19.77
CA PRO A 355 -13.93 -6.77 18.48
C PRO A 355 -15.10 -6.10 17.75
N ALA A 356 -16.10 -5.62 18.51
CA ALA A 356 -17.29 -4.95 17.97
C ALA A 356 -16.97 -3.62 17.24
N VAL A 357 -15.85 -2.97 17.55
CA VAL A 357 -15.49 -1.65 17.02
C VAL A 357 -14.20 -1.67 16.20
N ALA A 358 -13.47 -2.78 16.20
CA ALA A 358 -12.18 -2.89 15.52
C ALA A 358 -12.27 -2.59 14.01
N GLY A 359 -13.31 -3.06 13.33
CA GLY A 359 -13.48 -2.83 11.89
C GLY A 359 -13.61 -1.35 11.53
N VAL A 360 -14.47 -0.61 12.26
CA VAL A 360 -14.66 0.84 12.05
C VAL A 360 -13.39 1.60 12.44
N GLY A 361 -12.75 1.22 13.56
CA GLY A 361 -11.51 1.83 14.02
C GLY A 361 -10.38 1.67 12.99
N ILE A 362 -10.19 0.47 12.43
CA ILE A 362 -9.20 0.21 11.38
C ILE A 362 -9.50 1.05 10.13
N GLY A 363 -10.78 1.16 9.73
CA GLY A 363 -11.19 2.01 8.61
C GLY A 363 -10.82 3.48 8.81
N LEU A 364 -11.08 4.03 10.01
CA LEU A 364 -10.70 5.42 10.34
C LEU A 364 -9.18 5.62 10.36
N ILE A 365 -8.44 4.70 10.97
CA ILE A 365 -6.96 4.72 11.01
C ILE A 365 -6.39 4.71 9.59
N ASN A 366 -6.92 3.86 8.72
CA ASN A 366 -6.50 3.80 7.32
C ASN A 366 -6.87 5.07 6.54
N GLY A 367 -8.09 5.58 6.73
CA GLY A 367 -8.54 6.83 6.11
C GLY A 367 -7.67 8.02 6.50
N ALA A 368 -7.35 8.15 7.79
CA ALA A 368 -6.43 9.20 8.27
C ALA A 368 -5.04 9.08 7.63
N GLY A 369 -4.51 7.85 7.50
CA GLY A 369 -3.26 7.61 6.80
C GLY A 369 -3.30 8.05 5.33
N ASN A 370 -4.37 7.74 4.61
CA ASN A 370 -4.54 8.17 3.22
C ASN A 370 -4.62 9.69 3.08
N LEU A 371 -5.22 10.40 4.06
CA LEU A 371 -5.15 11.87 4.08
C LEU A 371 -3.70 12.36 4.25
N GLY A 372 -2.88 11.68 5.05
CA GLY A 372 -1.43 11.92 5.10
C GLY A 372 -0.77 11.73 3.73
N GLY A 373 -1.15 10.68 3.01
CA GLY A 373 -0.71 10.43 1.63
C GLY A 373 -1.09 11.54 0.64
N THR A 374 -2.21 12.24 0.88
CA THR A 374 -2.58 13.43 0.10
C THR A 374 -1.64 14.60 0.39
N VAL A 375 -1.36 14.86 1.67
CA VAL A 375 -0.59 16.03 2.10
C VAL A 375 0.90 15.88 1.79
N GLY A 376 1.45 14.67 1.95
CA GLY A 376 2.89 14.42 1.84
C GLY A 376 3.51 14.87 0.52
N PRO A 377 3.10 14.32 -0.62
CA PRO A 377 3.68 14.67 -1.92
C PRO A 377 3.53 16.17 -2.26
N TRP A 378 2.38 16.75 -1.93
CA TRP A 378 2.13 18.18 -2.11
C TRP A 378 3.07 19.04 -1.26
N PHE A 379 3.20 18.74 0.04
CA PHE A 379 4.06 19.46 0.97
C PHE A 379 5.53 19.41 0.52
N PHE A 380 6.01 18.24 0.11
CA PHE A 380 7.38 18.10 -0.41
C PHE A 380 7.59 18.94 -1.68
N GLY A 381 6.60 18.96 -2.58
CA GLY A 381 6.62 19.80 -3.77
C GLY A 381 6.65 21.30 -3.45
N GLN A 382 5.82 21.76 -2.50
CA GLN A 382 5.79 23.15 -2.04
C GLN A 382 7.14 23.60 -1.46
N VAL A 383 7.71 22.75 -0.59
CA VAL A 383 9.04 23.04 -0.03
C VAL A 383 10.09 23.13 -1.13
N ARG A 384 10.05 22.27 -2.12
CA ARG A 384 10.98 22.29 -3.27
C ARG A 384 10.85 23.56 -4.08
N ASP A 385 9.62 24.03 -4.36
CA ASP A 385 9.38 25.27 -5.10
C ASP A 385 9.85 26.51 -4.31
N LEU A 386 9.65 26.53 -2.99
CA LEU A 386 10.00 27.68 -2.14
C LEU A 386 11.49 27.76 -1.82
N THR A 387 12.17 26.62 -1.63
CA THR A 387 13.56 26.59 -1.12
C THR A 387 14.59 26.14 -2.15
N GLY A 388 14.14 25.63 -3.29
CA GLY A 388 15.04 25.04 -4.29
C GLY A 388 15.62 23.67 -3.87
N SER A 389 15.21 23.09 -2.72
CA SER A 389 15.79 21.87 -2.14
C SER A 389 14.72 21.02 -1.45
N PHE A 390 14.99 19.70 -1.33
CA PHE A 390 14.17 18.79 -0.53
C PHE A 390 14.62 18.71 0.95
N THR A 391 15.68 19.39 1.35
CA THR A 391 16.26 19.32 2.70
C THR A 391 15.24 19.59 3.80
N LEU A 392 14.48 20.69 3.70
CA LEU A 392 13.47 21.03 4.68
C LEU A 392 12.30 20.01 4.65
N ALA A 393 11.93 19.48 3.48
CA ALA A 393 10.89 18.47 3.36
C ALA A 393 11.28 17.15 4.06
N LEU A 394 12.52 16.69 3.86
CA LEU A 394 13.07 15.53 4.56
C LEU A 394 13.17 15.76 6.08
N THR A 395 13.52 16.98 6.50
CA THR A 395 13.54 17.37 7.92
C THR A 395 12.15 17.24 8.54
N VAL A 396 11.15 17.87 7.93
CA VAL A 396 9.77 17.84 8.44
C VAL A 396 9.21 16.42 8.41
N GLY A 397 9.48 15.65 7.34
CA GLY A 397 9.12 14.23 7.26
C GLY A 397 9.76 13.41 8.38
N GLY A 398 11.05 13.58 8.63
CA GLY A 398 11.77 12.90 9.72
C GLY A 398 11.21 13.26 11.10
N ILE A 399 10.98 14.55 11.37
CA ILE A 399 10.37 15.03 12.61
C ILE A 399 8.93 14.47 12.75
N SER A 400 8.15 14.47 11.67
CA SER A 400 6.78 13.92 11.67
C SER A 400 6.75 12.45 12.08
N LEU A 401 7.70 11.63 11.61
CA LEU A 401 7.82 10.23 12.00
C LEU A 401 8.21 10.07 13.48
N ILE A 402 9.15 10.88 13.97
CA ILE A 402 9.57 10.85 15.38
C ILE A 402 8.40 11.28 16.28
N VAL A 403 7.73 12.38 15.95
CA VAL A 403 6.55 12.86 16.68
C VAL A 403 5.43 11.83 16.63
N GLY A 404 5.17 11.24 15.44
CA GLY A 404 4.21 10.15 15.30
C GLY A 404 4.52 8.98 16.24
N SER A 405 5.79 8.58 16.34
CA SER A 405 6.23 7.50 17.24
C SER A 405 5.96 7.84 18.73
N LEU A 406 6.15 9.10 19.12
CA LEU A 406 5.85 9.58 20.48
C LEU A 406 4.32 9.59 20.76
N ILE A 407 3.51 9.98 19.78
CA ILE A 407 2.03 9.95 19.86
C ILE A 407 1.52 8.53 20.14
N ALA A 408 2.19 7.51 19.64
CA ALA A 408 1.80 6.12 19.86
C ALA A 408 2.22 5.56 21.24
N MET A 409 3.09 6.24 21.99
CA MET A 409 3.58 5.76 23.30
C MET A 409 2.49 5.52 24.35
N PRO A 410 1.43 6.34 24.49
CA PRO A 410 0.37 6.13 25.48
C PRO A 410 -0.51 4.89 25.20
N ILE A 411 -0.46 4.34 23.99
CA ILE A 411 -1.28 3.17 23.62
C ILE A 411 -0.89 1.98 24.51
N ARG A 412 -1.85 1.38 25.17
CA ARG A 412 -1.64 0.21 26.03
C ARG A 412 -1.97 -1.06 25.25
N GLN A 413 -0.95 -1.83 24.91
CA GLN A 413 -1.13 -3.18 24.39
C GLN A 413 -1.53 -4.11 25.53
N ARG A 414 -2.64 -4.86 25.37
CA ARG A 414 -2.98 -5.93 26.30
C ARG A 414 -2.04 -7.10 26.03
N LYS A 415 -1.26 -7.51 27.02
CA LYS A 415 -0.50 -8.76 26.94
C LYS A 415 -1.50 -9.90 26.86
N ALA A 416 -1.35 -10.80 25.88
CA ALA A 416 -2.05 -12.06 25.88
C ALA A 416 -1.66 -12.81 27.16
N SER A 417 -2.65 -13.07 28.04
CA SER A 417 -2.48 -13.84 29.26
C SER A 417 -2.32 -15.32 28.95
#